data_8fce88c4d472ce438ed81a752f9a7d63
#
_entry.id   8fce88c4d472ce438ed81a752f9a7d63
#
_cell.length_a   1.000
_cell.length_b   1.000
_cell.length_c   1.000
_cell.angle_alpha   90.00
_cell.angle_beta   90.00
_cell.angle_gamma   90.00
#
_symmetry.space_group_name_H-M   'P 1'
#
loop_
_entity.id
_entity.type
_entity.pdbx_description
1 polymer ?
#
loop_
_entity_poly.entity_id
_entity_poly.type
_entity_poly.pdbx_seq_one_letter_code
_entity_poly.pdbx_strand_id
1 'polypeptide(L)'
;VGSEMCIRDSGGTAGHVTPNIALFPRLKELGYDIQYIGSYEGIEKKLVADYGIPYYGISTGKLRRYFDPKNFSDPFRVLKGFAEAHRILKELKPDVVFSKGGFVSVPVVRAAASLKIPCIIHESDMTPGLANKLCIPVATKICCNFPETMKDLPADKAVLTGSPTVSYTHLTLP
;
A
#
# COMPACT_ATOMS: atom_id res chain seq x y z
N VAL A 1 -5.57 -1.22 -24.45
CA VAL A 1 -4.53 -0.58 -23.64
C VAL A 1 -4.97 -0.79 -22.21
N GLY A 2 -4.35 -1.73 -21.49
CA GLY A 2 -4.66 -2.00 -20.09
C GLY A 2 -4.10 -0.89 -19.21
N SER A 3 -4.88 -0.42 -18.22
CA SER A 3 -4.40 0.51 -17.21
C SER A 3 -3.56 -0.25 -16.19
N GLU A 4 -2.34 0.21 -15.92
CA GLU A 4 -1.46 -0.41 -14.93
C GLU A 4 -1.70 0.13 -13.53
N MET A 5 -1.87 -0.76 -12.56
CA MET A 5 -2.05 -0.43 -11.17
C MET A 5 -1.00 -1.09 -10.28
N CYS A 6 -0.22 -0.30 -9.56
CA CYS A 6 0.66 -0.82 -8.52
C CYS A 6 -0.06 -0.88 -7.17
N ILE A 7 -0.19 -2.08 -6.63
CA ILE A 7 -0.73 -2.31 -5.29
C ILE A 7 0.40 -2.54 -4.31
N ARG A 8 0.22 -2.01 -3.10
CA ARG A 8 1.23 -2.11 -2.09
C ARG A 8 0.71 -2.38 -0.70
N ASP A 9 1.49 -3.16 0.04
CA ASP A 9 1.22 -3.47 1.43
C ASP A 9 2.41 -3.28 2.37
N SER A 10 2.11 -3.17 3.65
CA SER A 10 3.08 -3.06 4.73
C SER A 10 3.56 -4.42 5.19
N GLY A 11 4.85 -4.68 5.07
CA GLY A 11 5.42 -5.90 5.61
C GLY A 11 5.14 -6.09 7.09
N GLY A 12 4.64 -7.27 7.45
CA GLY A 12 4.63 -7.72 8.83
C GLY A 12 3.36 -8.38 9.36
N THR A 13 2.19 -8.16 8.77
CA THR A 13 0.96 -8.83 9.20
C THR A 13 0.06 -9.16 8.01
N ALA A 14 -0.50 -10.38 8.00
CA ALA A 14 -1.45 -10.83 6.98
C ALA A 14 -2.69 -9.91 6.86
N GLY A 15 -3.02 -9.15 7.92
CA GLY A 15 -4.17 -8.26 7.97
C GLY A 15 -4.17 -7.11 6.97
N HIS A 16 -3.01 -6.71 6.46
CA HIS A 16 -2.94 -5.67 5.42
C HIS A 16 -2.91 -6.26 4.00
N VAL A 17 -2.43 -7.49 3.83
CA VAL A 17 -2.34 -8.18 2.53
C VAL A 17 -3.71 -8.63 2.05
N THR A 18 -4.50 -9.23 2.93
CA THR A 18 -5.80 -9.80 2.61
C THR A 18 -6.76 -8.82 1.93
N PRO A 19 -6.89 -7.55 2.39
CA PRO A 19 -7.74 -6.57 1.72
C PRO A 19 -7.25 -6.21 0.31
N ASN A 20 -5.92 -6.21 0.08
CA ASN A 20 -5.38 -5.96 -1.25
C ASN A 20 -5.69 -7.11 -2.19
N ILE A 21 -5.53 -8.34 -1.72
CA ILE A 21 -5.88 -9.56 -2.46
C ILE A 21 -7.37 -9.56 -2.84
N ALA A 22 -8.24 -9.09 -1.95
CA ALA A 22 -9.67 -8.99 -2.21
C ALA A 22 -10.01 -8.08 -3.41
N LEU A 23 -9.15 -7.13 -3.74
CA LEU A 23 -9.34 -6.24 -4.89
C LEU A 23 -8.91 -6.89 -6.22
N PHE A 24 -8.02 -7.87 -6.21
CA PHE A 24 -7.42 -8.43 -7.43
C PHE A 24 -8.44 -8.95 -8.45
N PRO A 25 -9.44 -9.77 -8.08
CA PRO A 25 -10.40 -10.28 -9.05
C PRO A 25 -11.14 -9.13 -9.75
N ARG A 26 -11.61 -8.17 -8.96
CA ARG A 26 -12.38 -7.05 -9.50
C ARG A 26 -11.55 -6.12 -10.39
N LEU A 27 -10.30 -5.88 -10.01
CA LEU A 27 -9.39 -5.07 -10.82
C LEU A 27 -9.05 -5.75 -12.15
N LYS A 28 -8.82 -7.08 -12.13
CA LYS A 28 -8.60 -7.88 -13.35
C LYS A 28 -9.83 -7.85 -14.27
N GLU A 29 -11.04 -8.00 -13.73
CA GLU A 29 -12.29 -7.86 -14.49
C GLU A 29 -12.43 -6.49 -15.15
N LEU A 30 -11.97 -5.44 -14.49
CA LEU A 30 -11.97 -4.06 -15.01
C LEU A 30 -10.83 -3.80 -16.01
N GLY A 31 -10.00 -4.81 -16.30
CA GLY A 31 -8.91 -4.73 -17.27
C GLY A 31 -7.63 -4.08 -16.74
N TYR A 32 -7.47 -3.98 -15.42
CA TYR A 32 -6.20 -3.52 -14.85
C TYR A 32 -5.13 -4.60 -14.89
N ASP A 33 -3.93 -4.21 -15.30
CA ASP A 33 -2.72 -4.99 -15.08
C ASP A 33 -2.14 -4.64 -13.71
N ILE A 34 -2.03 -5.65 -12.84
CA ILE A 34 -1.71 -5.46 -11.43
C ILE A 34 -0.23 -5.81 -11.20
N GLN A 35 0.49 -4.87 -10.61
CA GLN A 35 1.86 -5.05 -10.15
C GLN A 35 1.92 -4.87 -8.64
N TYR A 36 2.73 -5.65 -7.95
CA TYR A 36 2.82 -5.58 -6.50
C TYR A 36 4.24 -5.21 -6.03
N ILE A 37 4.33 -4.16 -5.22
CA ILE A 37 5.60 -3.75 -4.60
C ILE A 37 5.52 -4.05 -3.11
N GLY A 38 6.48 -4.78 -2.54
CA GLY A 38 6.50 -5.16 -1.12
C GLY A 38 7.92 -5.24 -0.57
N SER A 39 8.07 -5.77 0.65
CA SER A 39 9.40 -6.00 1.22
C SER A 39 10.06 -7.24 0.60
N TYR A 40 11.41 -7.29 0.63
CA TYR A 40 12.13 -8.46 0.10
C TYR A 40 11.75 -9.78 0.80
N GLU A 41 11.47 -9.72 2.09
CA GLU A 41 11.27 -10.89 2.97
C GLU A 41 9.86 -10.92 3.59
N GLY A 42 8.93 -10.16 3.06
CA GLY A 42 7.57 -10.10 3.60
C GLY A 42 6.74 -11.35 3.31
N ILE A 43 5.82 -11.67 4.23
CA ILE A 43 4.84 -12.75 4.05
C ILE A 43 3.97 -12.52 2.80
N GLU A 44 3.79 -11.27 2.42
CA GLU A 44 3.04 -10.83 1.24
C GLU A 44 3.59 -11.44 -0.06
N LYS A 45 4.89 -11.67 -0.16
CA LYS A 45 5.51 -12.26 -1.34
C LYS A 45 4.93 -13.64 -1.67
N LYS A 46 4.70 -14.46 -0.64
CA LYS A 46 4.10 -15.80 -0.81
C LYS A 46 2.62 -15.69 -1.15
N LEU A 47 1.89 -14.84 -0.43
CA LEU A 47 0.45 -14.69 -0.62
C LEU A 47 0.08 -14.12 -2.00
N VAL A 48 0.88 -13.21 -2.53
CA VAL A 48 0.63 -12.60 -3.85
C VAL A 48 1.05 -13.54 -5.00
N ALA A 49 2.07 -14.38 -4.78
CA ALA A 49 2.54 -15.33 -5.78
C ALA A 49 1.43 -16.29 -6.27
N ASP A 50 0.53 -16.71 -5.35
CA ASP A 50 -0.57 -17.62 -5.66
C ASP A 50 -1.59 -17.01 -6.66
N TYR A 51 -1.57 -15.69 -6.83
CA TYR A 51 -2.47 -14.96 -7.76
C TYR A 51 -1.83 -14.64 -9.11
N GLY A 52 -0.58 -15.07 -9.34
CA GLY A 52 0.14 -14.82 -10.58
C GLY A 52 0.45 -13.35 -10.83
N ILE A 53 0.57 -12.53 -9.77
CA ILE A 53 0.86 -11.09 -9.88
C ILE A 53 2.37 -10.88 -9.75
N PRO A 54 3.00 -10.10 -10.66
CA PRO A 54 4.41 -9.74 -10.55
C PRO A 54 4.72 -9.01 -9.24
N TYR A 55 5.78 -9.44 -8.55
CA TYR A 55 6.18 -8.93 -7.26
C TYR A 55 7.57 -8.29 -7.30
N TYR A 56 7.67 -7.06 -6.83
CA TYR A 56 8.91 -6.30 -6.75
C TYR A 56 9.28 -6.03 -5.30
N GLY A 57 10.44 -6.54 -4.87
CA GLY A 57 10.96 -6.31 -3.52
C GLY A 57 11.68 -4.97 -3.40
N ILE A 58 11.48 -4.28 -2.27
CA ILE A 58 12.26 -3.09 -1.91
C ILE A 58 12.78 -3.18 -0.47
N SER A 59 13.81 -2.40 -0.19
CA SER A 59 14.33 -2.20 1.16
C SER A 59 13.32 -1.44 2.01
N THR A 60 13.10 -1.91 3.24
CA THR A 60 12.14 -1.32 4.17
C THR A 60 12.78 -1.10 5.53
N GLY A 61 12.58 0.08 6.09
CA GLY A 61 12.88 0.36 7.50
C GLY A 61 11.69 -0.06 8.37
N LYS A 62 11.97 -0.62 9.54
CA LYS A 62 10.96 -0.83 10.58
C LYS A 62 11.15 0.27 11.62
N LEU A 63 10.38 1.34 11.56
CA LEU A 63 10.31 2.28 12.67
C LEU A 63 9.67 1.57 13.87
N ARG A 64 10.49 1.05 14.76
CA ARG A 64 10.07 0.46 16.01
C ARG A 64 9.72 1.58 17.00
N ARG A 65 8.64 1.41 17.75
CA ARG A 65 8.18 2.37 18.77
C ARG A 65 9.15 2.52 19.96
N TYR A 66 10.19 1.68 20.07
CA TYR A 66 11.17 1.69 21.17
C TYR A 66 12.55 2.11 20.67
N PHE A 67 13.33 2.73 21.53
CA PHE A 67 14.74 3.06 21.30
C PHE A 67 15.54 1.77 21.09
N ASP A 68 15.80 1.43 19.83
CA ASP A 68 16.65 0.31 19.42
C ASP A 68 17.83 0.92 18.65
N PRO A 69 19.10 0.51 18.87
CA PRO A 69 20.25 0.96 18.08
C PRO A 69 20.06 0.77 16.57
N LYS A 70 19.20 -0.17 16.16
CA LYS A 70 18.81 -0.39 14.76
C LYS A 70 18.01 0.76 14.15
N ASN A 71 17.46 1.66 14.96
CA ASN A 71 16.78 2.87 14.49
C ASN A 71 17.72 3.83 13.75
N PHE A 72 19.03 3.75 13.97
CA PHE A 72 20.03 4.55 13.24
C PHE A 72 20.23 4.10 11.78
N SER A 73 19.98 2.82 11.46
CA SER A 73 20.06 2.31 10.09
C SER A 73 18.76 2.44 9.29
N ASP A 74 17.63 2.66 9.98
CA ASP A 74 16.31 2.70 9.35
C ASP A 74 16.10 3.88 8.39
N PRO A 75 16.60 5.13 8.65
CA PRO A 75 16.53 6.21 7.68
C PRO A 75 17.23 5.88 6.36
N PHE A 76 18.42 5.25 6.41
CA PHE A 76 19.14 4.82 5.22
C PHE A 76 18.40 3.72 4.44
N ARG A 77 17.74 2.81 5.14
CA ARG A 77 16.91 1.77 4.52
C ARG A 77 15.67 2.37 3.86
N VAL A 78 15.04 3.36 4.48
CA VAL A 78 13.91 4.09 3.89
C VAL A 78 14.35 4.85 2.64
N LEU A 79 15.51 5.52 2.68
CA LEU A 79 16.06 6.24 1.52
C LEU A 79 16.43 5.27 0.39
N LYS A 80 17.04 4.12 0.71
CA LYS A 80 17.30 3.06 -0.26
C LYS A 80 15.99 2.53 -0.85
N GLY A 81 15.00 2.23 -0.03
CA GLY A 81 13.68 1.80 -0.47
C GLY A 81 12.98 2.82 -1.37
N PHE A 82 13.16 4.11 -1.11
CA PHE A 82 12.68 5.18 -1.99
C PHE A 82 13.35 5.13 -3.36
N ALA A 83 14.69 5.00 -3.41
CA ALA A 83 15.42 4.91 -4.67
C ALA A 83 15.03 3.67 -5.50
N GLU A 84 14.89 2.51 -4.82
CA GLU A 84 14.43 1.25 -5.43
C GLU A 84 12.99 1.39 -5.98
N ALA A 85 12.07 1.92 -5.17
CA ALA A 85 10.69 2.16 -5.58
C ALA A 85 10.61 3.16 -6.75
N HIS A 86 11.39 4.23 -6.70
CA HIS A 86 11.43 5.23 -7.77
C HIS A 86 11.89 4.61 -9.11
N ARG A 87 12.92 3.75 -9.08
CA ARG A 87 13.38 3.04 -10.27
C ARG A 87 12.30 2.12 -10.82
N ILE A 88 11.68 1.28 -9.97
CA ILE A 88 10.62 0.35 -10.36
C ILE A 88 9.44 1.11 -10.98
N LEU A 89 8.96 2.15 -10.32
CA LEU A 89 7.82 2.95 -10.80
C LEU A 89 8.14 3.71 -12.10
N LYS A 90 9.40 4.13 -12.28
CA LYS A 90 9.86 4.76 -13.53
C LYS A 90 9.88 3.78 -14.71
N GLU A 91 10.19 2.52 -14.46
CA GLU A 91 10.18 1.44 -15.45
C GLU A 91 8.75 1.01 -15.78
N LEU A 92 7.93 0.76 -14.75
CA LEU A 92 6.55 0.28 -14.90
C LEU A 92 5.59 1.36 -15.41
N LYS A 93 5.79 2.62 -15.03
CA LYS A 93 4.91 3.77 -15.36
C LYS A 93 3.43 3.50 -15.08
N PRO A 94 3.05 3.05 -13.88
CA PRO A 94 1.66 2.73 -13.61
C PRO A 94 0.78 3.98 -13.65
N ASP A 95 -0.48 3.80 -14.04
CA ASP A 95 -1.48 4.89 -14.07
C ASP A 95 -1.88 5.32 -12.67
N VAL A 96 -1.80 4.41 -11.68
CA VAL A 96 -2.17 4.68 -10.29
C VAL A 96 -1.41 3.78 -9.33
N VAL A 97 -1.09 4.31 -8.16
CA VAL A 97 -0.55 3.55 -7.03
C VAL A 97 -1.58 3.51 -5.92
N PHE A 98 -1.92 2.29 -5.47
CA PHE A 98 -2.79 2.08 -4.31
C PHE A 98 -1.98 1.57 -3.12
N SER A 99 -2.23 2.08 -1.93
CA SER A 99 -1.55 1.68 -0.70
C SER A 99 -2.51 1.53 0.47
N LYS A 100 -2.46 0.39 1.15
CA LYS A 100 -3.22 0.10 2.36
C LYS A 100 -2.54 0.62 3.64
N GLY A 101 -1.40 1.30 3.53
CA GLY A 101 -0.66 1.84 4.66
C GLY A 101 0.56 1.00 5.05
N GLY A 102 1.08 1.26 6.26
CA GLY A 102 2.32 0.63 6.77
C GLY A 102 3.62 1.29 6.30
N PHE A 103 4.72 1.01 7.00
CA PHE A 103 6.00 1.71 6.76
C PHE A 103 6.62 1.45 5.40
N VAL A 104 6.35 0.28 4.81
CA VAL A 104 6.78 -0.02 3.44
C VAL A 104 6.10 0.91 2.44
N SER A 105 4.89 1.43 2.70
CA SER A 105 4.19 2.34 1.79
C SER A 105 4.83 3.72 1.67
N VAL A 106 5.48 4.21 2.71
CA VAL A 106 6.05 5.55 2.71
C VAL A 106 7.02 5.79 1.55
N PRO A 107 8.09 4.98 1.35
CA PRO A 107 9.00 5.19 0.22
C PRO A 107 8.32 5.07 -1.15
N VAL A 108 7.32 4.19 -1.34
CA VAL A 108 6.68 4.06 -2.66
C VAL A 108 5.69 5.17 -2.95
N VAL A 109 4.84 5.53 -2.00
CA VAL A 109 3.90 6.65 -2.19
C VAL A 109 4.66 7.95 -2.44
N ARG A 110 5.77 8.17 -1.73
CA ARG A 110 6.64 9.32 -1.95
C ARG A 110 7.33 9.28 -3.32
N ALA A 111 7.81 8.10 -3.75
CA ALA A 111 8.43 7.91 -5.06
C ALA A 111 7.40 8.13 -6.19
N ALA A 112 6.19 7.57 -6.04
CA ALA A 112 5.11 7.78 -7.00
C ALA A 112 4.74 9.26 -7.13
N ALA A 113 4.59 9.96 -6.01
CA ALA A 113 4.32 11.39 -6.00
C ALA A 113 5.43 12.21 -6.69
N SER A 114 6.71 11.85 -6.49
CA SER A 114 7.84 12.50 -7.19
C SER A 114 7.81 12.29 -8.70
N LEU A 115 7.23 11.19 -9.15
CA LEU A 115 7.01 10.86 -10.56
C LEU A 115 5.66 11.37 -11.11
N LYS A 116 4.88 12.10 -10.28
CA LYS A 116 3.53 12.60 -10.60
C LYS A 116 2.52 11.49 -10.92
N ILE A 117 2.75 10.29 -10.38
CA ILE A 117 1.82 9.17 -10.48
C ILE A 117 0.74 9.36 -9.39
N PRO A 118 -0.55 9.30 -9.74
CA PRO A 118 -1.63 9.40 -8.77
C PRO A 118 -1.52 8.34 -7.68
N CYS A 119 -1.71 8.73 -6.41
CA CYS A 119 -1.61 7.84 -5.27
C CYS A 119 -2.92 7.83 -4.48
N ILE A 120 -3.48 6.65 -4.30
CA ILE A 120 -4.62 6.40 -3.42
C ILE A 120 -4.10 5.67 -2.19
N ILE A 121 -4.31 6.23 -1.00
CA ILE A 121 -3.99 5.56 0.26
C ILE A 121 -5.28 5.19 0.97
N HIS A 122 -5.21 4.13 1.78
CA HIS A 122 -6.36 3.65 2.54
C HIS A 122 -6.01 3.58 4.02
N GLU A 123 -6.83 4.22 4.86
CA GLU A 123 -6.74 4.15 6.31
C GLU A 123 -7.78 3.16 6.86
N SER A 124 -7.31 2.20 7.63
CA SER A 124 -8.17 1.16 8.21
C SER A 124 -8.57 1.44 9.64
N ASP A 125 -7.78 2.27 10.34
CA ASP A 125 -7.97 2.60 11.75
C ASP A 125 -8.82 3.87 11.90
N MET A 126 -9.37 4.07 13.09
CA MET A 126 -10.16 5.28 13.41
C MET A 126 -9.32 6.56 13.37
N THR A 127 -8.02 6.45 13.62
CA THR A 127 -7.07 7.57 13.53
C THR A 127 -5.91 7.22 12.60
N PRO A 128 -5.49 8.15 11.74
CA PRO A 128 -4.41 7.88 10.79
C PRO A 128 -3.12 7.45 11.47
N GLY A 129 -2.61 6.27 11.09
CA GLY A 129 -1.33 5.77 11.54
C GLY A 129 -0.16 6.63 11.05
N LEU A 130 1.02 6.51 11.70
CA LEU A 130 2.19 7.34 11.37
C LEU A 130 2.59 7.22 9.89
N ALA A 131 2.56 6.02 9.32
CA ALA A 131 2.89 5.81 7.91
C ALA A 131 1.92 6.58 6.99
N ASN A 132 0.61 6.50 7.26
CA ASN A 132 -0.37 7.24 6.49
C ASN A 132 -0.23 8.75 6.70
N LYS A 133 0.04 9.23 7.92
CA LYS A 133 0.34 10.65 8.16
C LYS A 133 1.47 11.18 7.30
N LEU A 134 2.51 10.37 7.06
CA LEU A 134 3.62 10.73 6.18
C LEU A 134 3.24 10.69 4.68
N CYS A 135 2.19 9.97 4.31
CA CYS A 135 1.70 9.84 2.93
C CYS A 135 0.59 10.84 2.57
N ILE A 136 -0.25 11.24 3.54
CA ILE A 136 -1.38 12.18 3.37
C ILE A 136 -1.03 13.43 2.55
N PRO A 137 0.10 14.14 2.81
CA PRO A 137 0.41 15.37 2.06
C PRO A 137 0.54 15.15 0.56
N VAL A 138 1.03 13.99 0.14
CA VAL A 138 1.33 13.65 -1.27
C VAL A 138 0.29 12.73 -1.92
N ALA A 139 -0.65 12.20 -1.15
CA ALA A 139 -1.72 11.37 -1.68
C ALA A 139 -2.71 12.18 -2.53
N THR A 140 -3.20 11.59 -3.60
CA THR A 140 -4.25 12.16 -4.47
C THR A 140 -5.63 11.97 -3.84
N LYS A 141 -5.90 10.76 -3.30
CA LYS A 141 -7.12 10.42 -2.57
C LYS A 141 -6.78 9.57 -1.36
N ILE A 142 -7.63 9.67 -0.34
CA ILE A 142 -7.48 8.98 0.94
C ILE A 142 -8.80 8.29 1.25
N CYS A 143 -8.82 6.98 1.07
CA CYS A 143 -9.94 6.14 1.44
C CYS A 143 -9.88 5.85 2.94
N CYS A 144 -11.03 5.72 3.61
CA CYS A 144 -11.10 5.33 5.01
C CYS A 144 -12.28 4.42 5.31
N ASN A 145 -12.15 3.65 6.40
CA ASN A 145 -13.18 2.71 6.85
C ASN A 145 -14.32 3.40 7.63
N PHE A 146 -13.98 4.42 8.41
CA PHE A 146 -14.89 4.99 9.41
C PHE A 146 -15.22 6.46 9.11
N PRO A 147 -16.47 6.88 9.31
CA PRO A 147 -16.85 8.29 9.18
C PRO A 147 -16.08 9.20 10.15
N GLU A 148 -15.71 8.68 11.33
CA GLU A 148 -14.96 9.40 12.36
C GLU A 148 -13.57 9.79 11.86
N THR A 149 -12.93 8.92 11.06
CA THR A 149 -11.60 9.16 10.48
C THR A 149 -11.59 10.34 9.52
N MET A 150 -12.74 10.64 8.88
CA MET A 150 -12.88 11.75 7.93
C MET A 150 -12.52 13.10 8.55
N LYS A 151 -12.72 13.26 9.87
CA LYS A 151 -12.43 14.51 10.60
C LYS A 151 -10.94 14.83 10.68
N ASP A 152 -10.12 13.77 10.63
CA ASP A 152 -8.66 13.84 10.73
C ASP A 152 -7.97 13.90 9.36
N LEU A 153 -8.75 13.90 8.28
CA LEU A 153 -8.27 13.87 6.89
C LEU A 153 -8.61 15.16 6.14
N PRO A 154 -7.77 15.57 5.16
CA PRO A 154 -8.12 16.68 4.28
C PRO A 154 -9.44 16.40 3.54
N ALA A 155 -10.43 17.29 3.70
CA ALA A 155 -11.78 17.09 3.18
C ALA A 155 -11.85 16.96 1.65
N ASP A 156 -10.93 17.61 0.93
CA ASP A 156 -10.83 17.57 -0.54
C ASP A 156 -10.29 16.23 -1.07
N LYS A 157 -9.64 15.43 -0.21
CA LYS A 157 -9.02 14.15 -0.57
C LYS A 157 -9.71 12.96 0.05
N ALA A 158 -10.42 13.13 1.16
CA ALA A 158 -11.01 12.05 1.93
C ALA A 158 -12.24 11.44 1.23
N VAL A 159 -12.31 10.09 1.25
CA VAL A 159 -13.43 9.32 0.70
C VAL A 159 -13.77 8.18 1.66
N LEU A 160 -15.00 8.11 2.12
CA LEU A 160 -15.51 7.00 2.92
C LEU A 160 -15.82 5.81 2.01
N THR A 161 -15.01 4.75 2.07
CA THR A 161 -15.16 3.58 1.20
C THR A 161 -15.47 2.28 1.96
N GLY A 162 -15.25 2.26 3.25
CA GLY A 162 -15.18 0.99 3.98
C GLY A 162 -13.90 0.19 3.65
N SER A 163 -13.79 -1.01 4.20
CA SER A 163 -12.66 -1.92 3.94
C SER A 163 -12.99 -2.87 2.81
N PRO A 164 -12.07 -3.08 1.84
CA PRO A 164 -12.22 -4.17 0.91
C PRO A 164 -12.19 -5.50 1.69
N THR A 165 -13.25 -6.28 1.55
CA THR A 165 -13.38 -7.59 2.18
C THR A 165 -13.47 -8.67 1.12
N VAL A 166 -12.87 -9.83 1.39
CA VAL A 166 -13.11 -11.03 0.58
C VAL A 166 -14.54 -11.49 0.88
N SER A 167 -15.41 -11.49 -0.12
CA SER A 167 -16.73 -12.10 0.01
C SER A 167 -16.54 -13.61 0.09
N TYR A 168 -16.51 -14.16 1.31
CA TYR A 168 -16.62 -15.60 1.52
C TYR A 168 -18.07 -16.00 1.30
N THR A 169 -18.47 -16.13 0.06
CA THR A 169 -19.81 -16.61 -0.31
C THR A 169 -19.97 -18.10 -0.15
N HIS A 170 -19.30 -18.78 0.73
CA HIS A 170 -19.58 -20.22 1.08
C HIS A 170 -18.77 -20.63 2.32
N LEU A 171 -19.02 -20.01 3.45
CA LEU A 171 -18.86 -20.70 4.72
C LEU A 171 -20.23 -21.21 5.15
N THR A 172 -20.67 -22.30 4.58
CA THR A 172 -21.61 -23.19 5.29
C THR A 172 -20.82 -23.78 6.44
N LEU A 173 -21.00 -23.21 7.63
CA LEU A 173 -20.64 -23.87 8.86
C LEU A 173 -21.53 -25.12 8.98
N PRO A 174 -20.95 -26.26 9.40
CA PRO A 174 -21.72 -27.48 9.65
C PRO A 174 -22.66 -27.31 10.84
#